data_f03e10f8a6d4f9d08f07d267ddb8cab1
#
_entry.id   f03e10f8a6d4f9d08f07d267ddb8cab1
#
_cell.length_a   1.000
_cell.length_b   1.000
_cell.length_c   1.000
_cell.angle_alpha   90.00
_cell.angle_beta   90.00
_cell.angle_gamma   90.00
#
_symmetry.space_group_name_H-M   'P 1'
#
loop_
_entity.id
_entity.type
_entity.pdbx_description
1 polymer ?
#
loop_
_entity_poly.entity_id
_entity_poly.type
_entity_poly.pdbx_seq_one_letter_code
_entity_poly.pdbx_strand_id
1 'polypeptide(L)'
;YAKTASAEFTDEQGHAVPTTVIGVPDIAALQSVLNISIDNPAPAFGAGDAIMPLVNNATGASFTFANNTVRLSQTDAEGNPSQHPVDLHVEQRDYKRSAQNNEAVAFVNTALFDDGTFKADGNAMLIKLNVPSDMSLSDVFETIEQDLEVYPNVSVGGPVAERNQWESMVNMMLMLLVALLAVAVVIAVIGVANTLSLSVIERTRESATLRAIGMTRGQLRASLAIEALLISLVTSVVGMVVGTLFGWLGIYIVMSSIADVVYVIDWGTY
;
A
#
# COMPACT_ATOMS: atom_id res chain seq x y z
N TYR A 1 -26.90 7.85 -6.41
CA TYR A 1 -26.31 8.77 -5.44
C TYR A 1 -26.64 8.29 -4.05
N ALA A 2 -25.61 8.18 -3.21
CA ALA A 2 -25.74 7.89 -1.79
C ALA A 2 -25.57 9.19 -1.01
N LYS A 3 -26.44 9.47 -0.04
CA LYS A 3 -26.25 10.56 0.92
C LYS A 3 -25.18 10.13 1.92
N THR A 4 -24.35 11.07 2.35
CA THR A 4 -23.32 10.83 3.36
C THR A 4 -23.47 11.74 4.55
N ALA A 5 -23.02 11.26 5.70
CA ALA A 5 -22.91 12.04 6.92
C ALA A 5 -21.66 11.62 7.70
N SER A 6 -21.05 12.59 8.35
CA SER A 6 -19.98 12.35 9.31
C SER A 6 -20.59 11.97 10.66
N ALA A 7 -20.07 10.91 11.27
CA ALA A 7 -20.53 10.42 12.56
C ALA A 7 -19.38 9.83 13.37
N GLU A 8 -19.63 9.51 14.62
CA GLU A 8 -18.74 8.72 15.45
C GLU A 8 -19.52 7.66 16.23
N PHE A 9 -18.82 6.62 16.62
CA PHE A 9 -19.29 5.68 17.65
C PHE A 9 -18.20 5.43 18.67
N THR A 10 -18.59 4.94 19.83
CA THR A 10 -17.62 4.57 20.87
C THR A 10 -17.38 3.06 20.81
N ASP A 11 -16.12 2.66 20.72
CA ASP A 11 -15.73 1.26 20.79
C ASP A 11 -15.84 0.69 22.23
N GLU A 12 -15.62 -0.62 22.39
CA GLU A 12 -15.66 -1.26 23.71
C GLU A 12 -14.59 -0.75 24.68
N GLN A 13 -13.55 -0.11 24.17
CA GLN A 13 -12.44 0.46 24.95
C GLN A 13 -12.72 1.90 25.36
N GLY A 14 -13.85 2.47 24.93
CA GLY A 14 -14.25 3.83 25.21
C GLY A 14 -13.65 4.89 24.29
N HIS A 15 -13.04 4.48 23.18
CA HIS A 15 -12.50 5.41 22.18
C HIS A 15 -13.59 5.82 21.19
N ALA A 16 -13.64 7.11 20.89
CA ALA A 16 -14.48 7.61 19.80
C ALA A 16 -13.83 7.26 18.45
N VAL A 17 -14.58 6.58 17.60
CA VAL A 17 -14.14 6.14 16.27
C VAL A 17 -14.86 6.99 15.21
N PRO A 18 -14.13 7.88 14.51
CA PRO A 18 -14.68 8.65 13.41
C PRO A 18 -15.17 7.75 12.28
N THR A 19 -16.39 7.98 11.83
CA THR A 19 -17.11 7.09 10.92
C THR A 19 -17.82 7.87 9.83
N THR A 20 -17.64 7.46 8.57
CA THR A 20 -18.50 7.98 7.49
C THR A 20 -19.73 7.10 7.36
N VAL A 21 -20.90 7.69 7.50
CA VAL A 21 -22.18 7.02 7.27
C VAL A 21 -22.62 7.23 5.84
N ILE A 22 -22.94 6.13 5.12
CA ILE A 22 -23.38 6.16 3.73
C ILE A 22 -24.76 5.53 3.64
N GLY A 23 -25.75 6.32 3.17
CA GLY A 23 -27.11 5.85 2.96
C GLY A 23 -27.22 5.04 1.68
N VAL A 24 -27.72 3.80 1.79
CA VAL A 24 -27.96 2.91 0.66
C VAL A 24 -29.41 2.45 0.66
N PRO A 25 -30.04 2.26 -0.52
CA PRO A 25 -31.46 1.91 -0.59
C PRO A 25 -31.70 0.45 -0.18
N ASP A 26 -30.76 -0.42 -0.49
CA ASP A 26 -30.83 -1.85 -0.17
C ASP A 26 -29.45 -2.51 -0.14
N ILE A 27 -29.39 -3.70 0.40
CA ILE A 27 -28.18 -4.53 0.50
C ILE A 27 -27.70 -5.02 -0.89
N ALA A 28 -28.61 -5.24 -1.86
CA ALA A 28 -28.25 -5.73 -3.17
C ALA A 28 -27.43 -4.66 -3.95
N ALA A 29 -27.74 -3.38 -3.74
CA ALA A 29 -26.94 -2.28 -4.26
C ALA A 29 -25.49 -2.31 -3.75
N LEU A 30 -25.30 -2.55 -2.45
CA LEU A 30 -23.98 -2.72 -1.85
C LEU A 30 -23.24 -3.96 -2.39
N GLN A 31 -23.90 -5.08 -2.49
CA GLN A 31 -23.33 -6.32 -2.99
C GLN A 31 -22.79 -6.15 -4.41
N SER A 32 -23.52 -5.43 -5.26
CA SER A 32 -23.13 -5.19 -6.65
C SER A 32 -21.85 -4.36 -6.77
N VAL A 33 -21.60 -3.46 -5.82
CA VAL A 33 -20.48 -2.51 -5.86
C VAL A 33 -19.29 -2.97 -5.03
N LEU A 34 -19.51 -3.46 -3.80
CA LEU A 34 -18.45 -3.76 -2.85
C LEU A 34 -17.96 -5.21 -2.89
N ASN A 35 -18.57 -6.07 -3.70
CA ASN A 35 -18.26 -7.50 -3.75
C ASN A 35 -18.35 -8.19 -2.36
N ILE A 36 -19.27 -7.72 -1.52
CA ILE A 36 -19.53 -8.30 -0.20
C ILE A 36 -20.35 -9.58 -0.40
N SER A 37 -19.96 -10.67 0.27
CA SER A 37 -20.77 -11.87 0.33
C SER A 37 -21.96 -11.61 1.26
N ILE A 38 -23.18 -11.72 0.74
CA ILE A 38 -24.41 -11.58 1.49
C ILE A 38 -25.15 -12.92 1.40
N ASP A 39 -25.72 -13.35 2.51
CA ASP A 39 -26.49 -14.59 2.56
C ASP A 39 -27.69 -14.52 1.60
N ASN A 40 -28.06 -15.67 1.02
CA ASN A 40 -29.18 -15.73 0.12
C ASN A 40 -30.33 -16.56 0.80
N PRO A 41 -31.49 -15.97 1.12
CA PRO A 41 -31.92 -14.63 0.77
C PRO A 41 -31.19 -13.53 1.56
N ALA A 42 -30.99 -12.36 0.95
CA ALA A 42 -30.44 -11.20 1.64
C ALA A 42 -31.33 -10.86 2.87
N PRO A 43 -30.72 -10.58 4.03
CA PRO A 43 -31.48 -10.17 5.20
C PRO A 43 -32.25 -8.86 4.92
N ALA A 44 -33.37 -8.67 5.61
CA ALA A 44 -34.10 -7.42 5.53
C ALA A 44 -33.19 -6.28 6.05
N PHE A 45 -33.03 -5.23 5.27
CA PHE A 45 -32.23 -4.07 5.62
C PHE A 45 -33.14 -2.87 5.80
N GLY A 46 -33.52 -2.64 7.05
CA GLY A 46 -34.44 -1.57 7.45
C GLY A 46 -33.73 -0.33 7.98
N ALA A 47 -34.53 0.67 8.38
CA ALA A 47 -34.01 1.91 8.99
C ALA A 47 -33.33 1.68 10.35
N GLY A 48 -33.52 0.52 10.97
CA GLY A 48 -32.85 0.14 12.23
C GLY A 48 -31.53 -0.61 12.07
N ASP A 49 -31.08 -0.86 10.82
CA ASP A 49 -29.93 -1.71 10.56
C ASP A 49 -28.72 -0.91 10.02
N ALA A 50 -27.53 -1.35 10.40
CA ALA A 50 -26.26 -0.83 9.92
C ALA A 50 -25.32 -1.97 9.52
N ILE A 51 -24.60 -1.82 8.40
CA ILE A 51 -23.50 -2.70 8.05
C ILE A 51 -22.20 -2.01 8.48
N MET A 52 -21.46 -2.68 9.34
CA MET A 52 -20.19 -2.18 9.91
C MET A 52 -19.02 -3.05 9.48
N PRO A 53 -17.81 -2.50 9.37
CA PRO A 53 -16.62 -3.26 9.05
C PRO A 53 -16.23 -4.20 10.21
N LEU A 54 -15.53 -5.28 9.88
CA LEU A 54 -14.95 -6.18 10.90
C LEU A 54 -13.75 -5.57 11.63
N VAL A 55 -13.04 -4.68 10.95
CA VAL A 55 -11.78 -4.11 11.45
C VAL A 55 -11.75 -2.59 11.27
N ASN A 56 -11.03 -1.93 12.17
CA ASN A 56 -10.68 -0.53 12.03
C ASN A 56 -9.70 -0.35 10.86
N ASN A 57 -10.00 0.52 9.93
CA ASN A 57 -9.20 0.74 8.72
C ASN A 57 -7.81 1.34 9.02
N ALA A 58 -7.68 2.10 10.10
CA ALA A 58 -6.42 2.76 10.47
C ALA A 58 -5.51 1.84 11.28
N THR A 59 -6.07 1.08 12.23
CA THR A 59 -5.27 0.28 13.18
C THR A 59 -5.26 -1.22 12.86
N GLY A 60 -6.20 -1.71 12.03
CA GLY A 60 -6.40 -3.13 11.77
C GLY A 60 -7.01 -3.91 12.97
N ALA A 61 -7.35 -3.24 14.06
CA ALA A 61 -7.98 -3.86 15.21
C ALA A 61 -9.41 -4.29 14.88
N SER A 62 -9.83 -5.45 15.39
CA SER A 62 -11.20 -5.95 15.21
C SER A 62 -12.19 -5.11 16.01
N PHE A 63 -13.30 -4.74 15.38
CA PHE A 63 -14.43 -4.15 16.07
C PHE A 63 -15.31 -5.23 16.69
N THR A 64 -15.75 -4.97 17.90
CA THR A 64 -16.77 -5.77 18.60
C THR A 64 -17.92 -4.85 19.01
N PHE A 65 -19.14 -5.33 18.88
CA PHE A 65 -20.35 -4.56 19.19
C PHE A 65 -21.21 -5.35 20.18
N ALA A 66 -21.36 -4.78 21.38
CA ALA A 66 -22.19 -5.40 22.42
C ALA A 66 -23.63 -5.56 21.94
N ASN A 67 -24.18 -6.76 22.08
CA ASN A 67 -25.54 -7.09 21.62
C ASN A 67 -25.80 -6.82 20.13
N ASN A 68 -24.77 -6.81 19.28
CA ASN A 68 -24.88 -6.46 17.86
C ASN A 68 -25.56 -5.09 17.64
N THR A 69 -25.23 -4.12 18.48
CA THR A 69 -25.83 -2.77 18.40
C THR A 69 -24.71 -1.74 18.42
N VAL A 70 -24.79 -0.76 17.51
CA VAL A 70 -23.92 0.42 17.49
C VAL A 70 -24.73 1.66 17.78
N ARG A 71 -24.13 2.55 18.56
CA ARG A 71 -24.68 3.88 18.79
C ARG A 71 -23.91 4.89 17.96
N LEU A 72 -24.54 5.39 16.90
CA LEU A 72 -23.96 6.39 16.02
C LEU A 72 -24.43 7.79 16.43
N SER A 73 -23.47 8.69 16.62
CA SER A 73 -23.71 10.12 16.85
C SER A 73 -23.21 10.89 15.64
N GLN A 74 -24.10 11.61 14.94
CA GLN A 74 -23.68 12.49 13.85
C GLN A 74 -22.76 13.58 14.40
N THR A 75 -21.67 13.90 13.68
CA THR A 75 -20.76 15.00 14.06
C THR A 75 -21.02 16.24 13.22
N ASP A 76 -20.81 17.40 13.80
CA ASP A 76 -20.81 18.68 13.08
C ASP A 76 -19.49 18.91 12.31
N ALA A 77 -19.36 20.05 11.63
CA ALA A 77 -18.15 20.40 10.87
C ALA A 77 -16.92 20.58 11.77
N GLU A 78 -17.11 20.85 13.04
CA GLU A 78 -16.09 20.98 14.06
C GLU A 78 -15.74 19.64 14.74
N GLY A 79 -16.46 18.55 14.40
CA GLY A 79 -16.25 17.21 14.93
C GLY A 79 -16.96 16.93 16.25
N ASN A 80 -17.87 17.80 16.72
CA ASN A 80 -18.60 17.55 17.95
C ASN A 80 -19.81 16.62 17.70
N PRO A 81 -20.03 15.62 18.56
CA PRO A 81 -21.14 14.69 18.40
C PRO A 81 -22.49 15.33 18.71
N SER A 82 -23.49 14.96 17.94
CA SER A 82 -24.89 15.32 18.16
C SER A 82 -25.41 14.78 19.50
N GLN A 83 -26.31 15.52 20.13
CA GLN A 83 -26.98 15.07 21.34
C GLN A 83 -28.06 14.00 21.09
N HIS A 84 -28.33 13.65 19.86
CA HIS A 84 -29.34 12.67 19.47
C HIS A 84 -28.65 11.47 18.76
N PRO A 85 -28.02 10.57 19.53
CA PRO A 85 -27.44 9.35 18.96
C PRO A 85 -28.54 8.39 18.49
N VAL A 86 -28.20 7.59 17.49
CA VAL A 86 -29.09 6.57 16.91
C VAL A 86 -28.54 5.20 17.22
N ASP A 87 -29.34 4.35 17.83
CA ASP A 87 -29.00 2.95 18.09
C ASP A 87 -29.43 2.09 16.89
N LEU A 88 -28.48 1.40 16.26
CA LEU A 88 -28.71 0.57 15.07
C LEU A 88 -28.24 -0.85 15.32
N HIS A 89 -28.98 -1.83 14.78
CA HIS A 89 -28.57 -3.21 14.78
C HIS A 89 -27.42 -3.42 13.79
N VAL A 90 -26.34 -4.06 14.22
CA VAL A 90 -25.11 -4.20 13.45
C VAL A 90 -25.05 -5.56 12.77
N GLU A 91 -24.84 -5.55 11.47
CA GLU A 91 -24.34 -6.66 10.70
C GLU A 91 -22.89 -6.38 10.29
N GLN A 92 -21.94 -7.16 10.82
CA GLN A 92 -20.52 -6.98 10.47
C GLN A 92 -20.17 -7.72 9.19
N ARG A 93 -19.45 -7.05 8.30
CA ARG A 93 -18.96 -7.61 7.04
C ARG A 93 -17.50 -7.26 6.80
N ASP A 94 -16.80 -8.15 6.10
CA ASP A 94 -15.42 -7.89 5.70
C ASP A 94 -15.41 -7.03 4.42
N TYR A 95 -15.21 -5.74 4.57
CA TYR A 95 -14.95 -4.81 3.48
C TYR A 95 -13.90 -3.81 3.90
N LYS A 96 -12.91 -3.64 3.05
CA LYS A 96 -11.91 -2.58 3.20
C LYS A 96 -12.35 -1.37 2.42
N ARG A 97 -12.53 -0.28 3.12
CA ARG A 97 -12.81 0.99 2.50
C ARG A 97 -11.97 2.06 3.11
N SER A 98 -11.12 2.62 2.29
CA SER A 98 -10.46 3.85 2.62
C SER A 98 -11.49 4.97 2.62
N ALA A 99 -11.79 5.46 3.78
CA ALA A 99 -12.33 6.79 3.94
C ALA A 99 -11.15 7.65 4.37
N GLN A 100 -10.72 8.57 3.54
CA GLN A 100 -9.71 9.56 3.91
C GLN A 100 -10.09 10.16 5.26
N ASN A 101 -9.28 9.91 6.29
CA ASN A 101 -9.43 10.36 7.68
C ASN A 101 -10.46 9.64 8.56
N ASN A 102 -11.19 8.63 8.12
CA ASN A 102 -12.12 7.89 8.95
C ASN A 102 -11.68 6.45 9.18
N GLU A 103 -11.77 6.01 10.42
CA GLU A 103 -11.37 4.68 10.84
C GLU A 103 -12.39 3.61 10.46
N ALA A 104 -13.63 4.01 10.22
CA ALA A 104 -14.71 3.13 9.79
C ALA A 104 -15.64 3.80 8.75
N VAL A 105 -16.32 2.96 7.97
CA VAL A 105 -17.43 3.37 7.10
C VAL A 105 -18.62 2.50 7.43
N ALA A 106 -19.72 3.12 7.79
CA ALA A 106 -20.98 2.46 8.08
C ALA A 106 -21.95 2.63 6.90
N PHE A 107 -22.61 1.55 6.49
CA PHE A 107 -23.71 1.63 5.55
C PHE A 107 -25.03 1.51 6.30
N VAL A 108 -25.93 2.45 6.06
CA VAL A 108 -27.25 2.50 6.69
C VAL A 108 -28.32 2.63 5.62
N ASN A 109 -29.58 2.35 5.98
CA ASN A 109 -30.68 2.56 5.05
C ASN A 109 -30.89 4.04 4.76
N THR A 110 -31.16 4.40 3.48
CA THR A 110 -31.45 5.78 3.05
C THR A 110 -32.64 6.40 3.79
N ALA A 111 -33.55 5.59 4.31
CA ALA A 111 -34.67 6.07 5.10
C ALA A 111 -34.25 6.95 6.29
N LEU A 112 -33.10 6.67 6.90
CA LEU A 112 -32.57 7.49 8.02
C LEU A 112 -32.15 8.91 7.59
N PHE A 113 -31.89 9.14 6.32
CA PHE A 113 -31.65 10.45 5.75
C PHE A 113 -32.93 11.13 5.29
N ASP A 114 -33.94 10.33 4.90
CA ASP A 114 -35.20 10.83 4.37
C ASP A 114 -36.14 11.26 5.49
N ASP A 115 -36.07 10.59 6.65
CA ASP A 115 -36.85 10.96 7.86
C ASP A 115 -36.17 12.06 8.70
N GLY A 116 -34.94 12.46 8.32
CA GLY A 116 -34.18 13.52 8.98
C GLY A 116 -33.38 13.07 10.21
N THR A 117 -33.30 11.77 10.47
CA THR A 117 -32.47 11.19 11.55
C THR A 117 -31.00 11.52 11.35
N PHE A 118 -30.51 11.35 10.12
CA PHE A 118 -29.20 11.86 9.69
C PHE A 118 -29.38 13.03 8.71
N LYS A 119 -28.68 14.11 8.96
CA LYS A 119 -28.59 15.23 8.02
C LYS A 119 -27.41 15.00 7.10
N ALA A 120 -27.67 14.93 5.79
CA ALA A 120 -26.61 14.75 4.81
C ALA A 120 -25.65 15.97 4.81
N ASP A 121 -24.37 15.72 4.93
CA ASP A 121 -23.28 16.69 4.78
C ASP A 121 -22.60 16.60 3.41
N GLY A 122 -22.86 15.50 2.67
CA GLY A 122 -22.34 15.26 1.35
C GLY A 122 -23.15 14.25 0.55
N ASN A 123 -22.66 14.00 -0.66
CA ASN A 123 -23.18 12.95 -1.53
C ASN A 123 -21.99 12.13 -2.03
N ALA A 124 -22.17 10.82 -2.10
CA ALA A 124 -21.20 9.91 -2.67
C ALA A 124 -21.77 9.14 -3.86
N MET A 125 -20.91 8.78 -4.78
CA MET A 125 -21.20 7.81 -5.83
C MET A 125 -20.26 6.63 -5.65
N LEU A 126 -20.82 5.46 -5.45
CA LEU A 126 -20.06 4.21 -5.36
C LEU A 126 -19.94 3.62 -6.77
N ILE A 127 -18.72 3.46 -7.27
CA ILE A 127 -18.46 2.97 -8.61
C ILE A 127 -17.64 1.69 -8.51
N LYS A 128 -18.13 0.62 -9.15
CA LYS A 128 -17.34 -0.59 -9.37
C LYS A 128 -16.66 -0.46 -10.73
N LEU A 129 -15.33 -0.44 -10.72
CA LEU A 129 -14.55 -0.41 -11.96
C LEU A 129 -14.47 -1.83 -12.54
N ASN A 130 -14.86 -1.97 -13.80
CA ASN A 130 -14.61 -3.16 -14.59
C ASN A 130 -13.50 -2.82 -15.59
N VAL A 131 -12.26 -3.08 -15.22
CA VAL A 131 -11.08 -2.72 -16.00
C VAL A 131 -10.88 -3.74 -17.11
N PRO A 132 -10.82 -3.33 -18.39
CA PRO A 132 -10.45 -4.19 -19.50
C PRO A 132 -9.05 -4.80 -19.27
N SER A 133 -8.83 -5.99 -19.81
CA SER A 133 -7.56 -6.74 -19.62
C SER A 133 -6.33 -6.07 -20.25
N ASP A 134 -6.53 -5.10 -21.11
CA ASP A 134 -5.50 -4.32 -21.82
C ASP A 134 -5.16 -2.99 -21.15
N MET A 135 -5.87 -2.61 -20.07
CA MET A 135 -5.62 -1.40 -19.29
C MET A 135 -5.21 -1.73 -17.85
N SER A 136 -4.36 -0.90 -17.29
CA SER A 136 -4.08 -1.00 -15.86
C SER A 136 -5.16 -0.27 -15.03
N LEU A 137 -5.38 -0.73 -13.81
CA LEU A 137 -6.31 -0.06 -12.89
C LEU A 137 -5.87 1.39 -12.60
N SER A 138 -4.56 1.62 -12.58
CA SER A 138 -3.97 2.94 -12.37
C SER A 138 -4.27 3.90 -13.50
N ASP A 139 -4.18 3.43 -14.76
CA ASP A 139 -4.47 4.28 -15.95
C ASP A 139 -5.94 4.70 -15.99
N VAL A 140 -6.84 3.77 -15.64
CA VAL A 140 -8.27 4.08 -15.56
C VAL A 140 -8.53 5.10 -14.44
N PHE A 141 -7.88 4.95 -13.31
CA PHE A 141 -8.03 5.86 -12.18
C PHE A 141 -7.51 7.26 -12.52
N GLU A 142 -6.33 7.36 -13.13
CA GLU A 142 -5.74 8.63 -13.59
C GLU A 142 -6.64 9.34 -14.60
N THR A 143 -7.25 8.58 -15.53
CA THR A 143 -8.23 9.14 -16.47
C THR A 143 -9.45 9.73 -15.76
N ILE A 144 -9.97 9.01 -14.75
CA ILE A 144 -11.11 9.49 -13.94
C ILE A 144 -10.73 10.76 -13.16
N GLU A 145 -9.54 10.81 -12.57
CA GLU A 145 -9.06 12.00 -11.86
C GLU A 145 -8.93 13.20 -12.79
N GLN A 146 -8.36 13.01 -13.97
CA GLN A 146 -8.25 14.07 -15.00
C GLN A 146 -9.61 14.58 -15.47
N ASP A 147 -10.57 13.71 -15.72
CA ASP A 147 -11.92 14.08 -16.11
C ASP A 147 -12.68 14.84 -15.00
N LEU A 148 -12.36 14.55 -13.75
CA LEU A 148 -12.97 15.18 -12.59
C LEU A 148 -12.25 16.46 -12.13
N GLU A 149 -11.07 16.78 -12.64
CA GLU A 149 -10.30 17.98 -12.29
C GLU A 149 -11.08 19.28 -12.56
N VAL A 150 -12.00 19.24 -13.50
CA VAL A 150 -12.92 20.37 -13.80
C VAL A 150 -13.91 20.65 -12.66
N TYR A 151 -14.12 19.69 -11.75
CA TYR A 151 -15.06 19.76 -10.64
C TYR A 151 -14.35 19.84 -9.29
N PRO A 152 -13.97 21.02 -8.78
CA PRO A 152 -13.11 21.15 -7.60
C PRO A 152 -13.73 20.63 -6.29
N ASN A 153 -15.04 20.38 -6.28
CA ASN A 153 -15.75 19.85 -5.10
C ASN A 153 -15.97 18.34 -5.15
N VAL A 154 -15.39 17.66 -6.13
CA VAL A 154 -15.46 16.19 -6.25
C VAL A 154 -14.11 15.62 -5.89
N SER A 155 -14.09 14.72 -4.93
CA SER A 155 -12.90 13.94 -4.59
C SER A 155 -13.12 12.47 -4.92
N VAL A 156 -12.12 11.86 -5.53
CA VAL A 156 -12.12 10.41 -5.78
C VAL A 156 -11.41 9.74 -4.63
N GLY A 157 -12.09 8.81 -3.97
CA GLY A 157 -11.56 8.05 -2.85
C GLY A 157 -11.77 6.55 -3.02
N GLY A 158 -11.12 5.78 -2.19
CA GLY A 158 -11.27 4.33 -2.14
C GLY A 158 -9.96 3.58 -2.26
N PRO A 159 -9.98 2.24 -2.19
CA PRO A 159 -8.77 1.42 -2.16
C PRO A 159 -7.83 1.61 -3.37
N VAL A 160 -8.40 2.01 -4.51
CA VAL A 160 -7.63 2.27 -5.74
C VAL A 160 -6.81 3.56 -5.63
N ALA A 161 -7.43 4.63 -5.10
CA ALA A 161 -6.76 5.90 -4.87
C ALA A 161 -5.57 5.75 -3.91
N GLU A 162 -5.78 5.05 -2.80
CA GLU A 162 -4.70 4.77 -1.84
C GLU A 162 -3.59 3.94 -2.44
N ARG A 163 -3.93 2.90 -3.19
CA ARG A 163 -2.93 2.07 -3.85
C ARG A 163 -2.05 2.91 -4.78
N ASN A 164 -2.63 3.76 -5.62
CA ASN A 164 -1.88 4.64 -6.52
C ASN A 164 -0.96 5.60 -5.76
N GLN A 165 -1.45 6.17 -4.65
CA GLN A 165 -0.65 7.04 -3.81
C GLN A 165 0.54 6.32 -3.19
N TRP A 166 0.33 5.09 -2.69
CA TRP A 166 1.39 4.24 -2.15
C TRP A 166 2.37 3.81 -3.24
N GLU A 167 1.90 3.39 -4.42
CA GLU A 167 2.75 3.02 -5.56
C GLU A 167 3.62 4.19 -6.01
N SER A 168 3.07 5.39 -6.10
CA SER A 168 3.83 6.60 -6.42
C SER A 168 4.90 6.92 -5.39
N MET A 169 4.58 6.83 -4.10
CA MET A 169 5.53 7.03 -3.02
C MET A 169 6.66 5.99 -3.06
N VAL A 170 6.32 4.72 -3.23
CA VAL A 170 7.30 3.62 -3.34
C VAL A 170 8.19 3.81 -4.56
N ASN A 171 7.64 4.16 -5.71
CA ASN A 171 8.41 4.42 -6.92
C ASN A 171 9.38 5.60 -6.75
N MET A 172 8.95 6.68 -6.09
CA MET A 172 9.84 7.80 -5.76
C MET A 172 10.98 7.37 -4.86
N MET A 173 10.69 6.58 -3.81
CA MET A 173 11.72 6.04 -2.92
C MET A 173 12.68 5.12 -3.64
N LEU A 174 12.18 4.22 -4.51
CA LEU A 174 13.02 3.34 -5.32
C LEU A 174 13.91 4.14 -6.28
N MET A 175 13.38 5.17 -6.94
CA MET A 175 14.17 6.04 -7.82
C MET A 175 15.32 6.74 -7.06
N LEU A 176 15.05 7.22 -5.85
CA LEU A 176 16.05 7.83 -4.99
C LEU A 176 17.11 6.82 -4.56
N LEU A 177 16.71 5.60 -4.18
CA LEU A 177 17.65 4.53 -3.83
C LEU A 177 18.53 4.12 -5.01
N VAL A 178 17.95 3.99 -6.21
CA VAL A 178 18.69 3.69 -7.44
C VAL A 178 19.68 4.81 -7.78
N ALA A 179 19.30 6.07 -7.59
CA ALA A 179 20.20 7.21 -7.80
C ALA A 179 21.38 7.19 -6.82
N LEU A 180 21.13 6.93 -5.53
CA LEU A 180 22.19 6.77 -4.53
C LEU A 180 23.10 5.59 -4.84
N LEU A 181 22.53 4.46 -5.26
CA LEU A 181 23.29 3.28 -5.68
C LEU A 181 24.18 3.61 -6.89
N ALA A 182 23.66 4.34 -7.88
CA ALA A 182 24.45 4.76 -9.05
C ALA A 182 25.66 5.61 -8.65
N VAL A 183 25.48 6.55 -7.72
CA VAL A 183 26.58 7.36 -7.17
C VAL A 183 27.61 6.47 -6.46
N ALA A 184 27.16 5.53 -5.64
CA ALA A 184 28.04 4.58 -4.93
C ALA A 184 28.85 3.73 -5.90
N VAL A 185 28.23 3.25 -6.99
CA VAL A 185 28.91 2.49 -8.05
C VAL A 185 29.97 3.33 -8.75
N VAL A 186 29.68 4.61 -9.07
CA VAL A 186 30.66 5.53 -9.66
C VAL A 186 31.88 5.72 -8.74
N ILE A 187 31.64 5.95 -7.46
CA ILE A 187 32.72 6.11 -6.46
C ILE A 187 33.54 4.80 -6.38
N ALA A 188 32.87 3.65 -6.34
CA ALA A 188 33.55 2.35 -6.31
C ALA A 188 34.44 2.13 -7.56
N VAL A 189 33.94 2.46 -8.76
CA VAL A 189 34.69 2.35 -10.02
C VAL A 189 35.93 3.25 -10.00
N ILE A 190 35.78 4.50 -9.52
CA ILE A 190 36.92 5.41 -9.39
C ILE A 190 37.95 4.86 -8.40
N GLY A 191 37.52 4.35 -7.27
CA GLY A 191 38.39 3.72 -6.27
C GLY A 191 39.14 2.51 -6.82
N VAL A 192 38.45 1.62 -7.52
CA VAL A 192 39.05 0.46 -8.18
C VAL A 192 40.03 0.87 -9.27
N ALA A 193 39.69 1.87 -10.10
CA ALA A 193 40.55 2.38 -11.15
C ALA A 193 41.86 2.95 -10.59
N ASN A 194 41.79 3.68 -9.49
CA ASN A 194 42.97 4.23 -8.82
C ASN A 194 43.87 3.11 -8.26
N THR A 195 43.30 2.13 -7.60
CA THR A 195 44.03 0.97 -7.04
C THR A 195 44.65 0.12 -8.14
N LEU A 196 43.94 -0.13 -9.24
CA LEU A 196 44.47 -0.85 -10.40
C LEU A 196 45.61 -0.12 -11.08
N SER A 197 45.51 1.21 -11.20
CA SER A 197 46.56 2.01 -11.79
C SER A 197 47.88 1.86 -11.03
N LEU A 198 47.85 1.87 -9.70
CA LEU A 198 49.01 1.67 -8.85
C LEU A 198 49.60 0.25 -9.00
N SER A 199 48.70 -0.76 -8.96
CA SER A 199 49.07 -2.19 -9.12
C SER A 199 49.73 -2.46 -10.48
N VAL A 200 49.26 -1.84 -11.57
CA VAL A 200 49.86 -1.98 -12.91
C VAL A 200 51.27 -1.43 -12.92
N ILE A 201 51.56 -0.32 -12.27
CA ILE A 201 52.92 0.27 -12.22
C ILE A 201 53.86 -0.70 -11.48
N GLU A 202 53.46 -1.25 -10.35
CA GLU A 202 54.25 -2.21 -9.57
C GLU A 202 54.49 -3.53 -10.35
N ARG A 203 53.48 -4.03 -11.03
CA ARG A 203 53.55 -5.27 -11.82
C ARG A 203 54.26 -5.14 -13.19
N THR A 204 54.59 -3.89 -13.60
CA THR A 204 55.29 -3.70 -14.88
C THR A 204 56.64 -4.40 -14.90
N ARG A 205 57.36 -4.47 -13.79
CA ARG A 205 58.64 -5.19 -13.65
C ARG A 205 58.43 -6.69 -13.76
N GLU A 206 57.41 -7.28 -13.11
CA GLU A 206 57.10 -8.69 -13.18
C GLU A 206 56.68 -9.09 -14.59
N SER A 207 55.85 -8.28 -15.24
CA SER A 207 55.44 -8.49 -16.64
C SER A 207 56.59 -8.47 -17.61
N ALA A 208 57.60 -7.59 -17.37
CA ALA A 208 58.82 -7.55 -18.16
C ALA A 208 59.67 -8.85 -18.02
N THR A 209 59.76 -9.37 -16.79
CA THR A 209 60.47 -10.63 -16.50
C THR A 209 59.81 -11.82 -17.17
N LEU A 210 58.47 -11.94 -17.10
CA LEU A 210 57.71 -13.00 -17.75
C LEU A 210 57.86 -12.98 -19.27
N ARG A 211 57.94 -11.81 -19.87
CA ARG A 211 58.23 -11.66 -21.31
C ARG A 211 59.66 -12.02 -21.67
N ALA A 212 60.62 -11.74 -20.78
CA ALA A 212 62.02 -12.11 -20.99
C ALA A 212 62.22 -13.64 -21.00
N ILE A 213 61.37 -14.39 -20.29
CA ILE A 213 61.38 -15.87 -20.26
C ILE A 213 60.56 -16.46 -21.45
N GLY A 214 60.01 -15.60 -22.34
CA GLY A 214 59.39 -16.05 -23.58
C GLY A 214 57.84 -16.00 -23.60
N MET A 215 57.21 -15.43 -22.62
CA MET A 215 55.77 -15.27 -22.62
C MET A 215 55.29 -14.27 -23.69
N THR A 216 54.31 -14.68 -24.51
CA THR A 216 53.74 -13.81 -25.55
C THR A 216 52.81 -12.74 -24.95
N ARG A 217 52.62 -11.63 -25.68
CA ARG A 217 51.67 -10.59 -25.23
C ARG A 217 50.25 -11.08 -25.07
N GLY A 218 49.83 -12.08 -25.89
CA GLY A 218 48.49 -12.69 -25.80
C GLY A 218 48.31 -13.50 -24.52
N GLN A 219 49.31 -14.31 -24.17
CA GLN A 219 49.32 -15.11 -22.96
C GLN A 219 49.30 -14.25 -21.69
N LEU A 220 50.05 -13.14 -21.65
CA LEU A 220 50.04 -12.23 -20.54
C LEU A 220 48.65 -11.55 -20.36
N ARG A 221 48.03 -11.10 -21.45
CA ARG A 221 46.66 -10.55 -21.41
C ARG A 221 45.65 -11.57 -20.96
N ALA A 222 45.73 -12.80 -21.42
CA ALA A 222 44.82 -13.88 -21.03
C ALA A 222 44.96 -14.20 -19.52
N SER A 223 46.17 -14.25 -19.00
CA SER A 223 46.44 -14.49 -17.58
C SER A 223 45.84 -13.39 -16.70
N LEU A 224 46.06 -12.12 -17.05
CA LEU A 224 45.48 -10.99 -16.35
C LEU A 224 43.94 -10.94 -16.42
N ALA A 225 43.39 -11.31 -17.58
CA ALA A 225 41.93 -11.37 -17.73
C ALA A 225 41.30 -12.47 -16.87
N ILE A 226 41.93 -13.65 -16.78
CA ILE A 226 41.45 -14.74 -15.91
C ILE A 226 41.57 -14.34 -14.44
N GLU A 227 42.64 -13.70 -14.02
CA GLU A 227 42.82 -13.20 -12.65
C GLU A 227 41.71 -12.19 -12.29
N ALA A 228 41.49 -11.21 -13.19
CA ALA A 228 40.42 -10.21 -12.98
C ALA A 228 39.03 -10.84 -12.91
N LEU A 229 38.78 -11.88 -13.77
CA LEU A 229 37.49 -12.58 -13.79
C LEU A 229 37.27 -13.38 -12.51
N LEU A 230 38.31 -14.06 -12.00
CA LEU A 230 38.22 -14.80 -10.72
C LEU A 230 37.96 -13.86 -9.54
N ILE A 231 38.67 -12.72 -9.47
CA ILE A 231 38.44 -11.72 -8.41
C ILE A 231 37.02 -11.16 -8.49
N SER A 232 36.56 -10.82 -9.70
CA SER A 232 35.20 -10.32 -9.94
C SER A 232 34.14 -11.33 -9.51
N LEU A 233 34.32 -12.62 -9.81
CA LEU A 233 33.39 -13.68 -9.43
C LEU A 233 33.32 -13.85 -7.91
N VAL A 234 34.45 -13.91 -7.24
CA VAL A 234 34.50 -14.01 -5.77
C VAL A 234 33.85 -12.81 -5.10
N THR A 235 34.20 -11.61 -5.52
CA THR A 235 33.60 -10.38 -4.96
C THR A 235 32.10 -10.27 -5.23
N SER A 236 31.66 -10.73 -6.41
CA SER A 236 30.22 -10.76 -6.74
C SER A 236 29.45 -11.72 -5.81
N VAL A 237 29.99 -12.92 -5.57
CA VAL A 237 29.36 -13.88 -4.64
C VAL A 237 29.32 -13.33 -3.23
N VAL A 238 30.43 -12.75 -2.74
CA VAL A 238 30.46 -12.12 -1.41
C VAL A 238 29.47 -10.97 -1.31
N GLY A 239 29.43 -10.11 -2.34
CA GLY A 239 28.48 -8.99 -2.40
C GLY A 239 27.01 -9.47 -2.37
N MET A 240 26.71 -10.55 -3.11
CA MET A 240 25.38 -11.16 -3.11
C MET A 240 24.98 -11.70 -1.74
N VAL A 241 25.86 -12.43 -1.06
CA VAL A 241 25.60 -12.99 0.27
C VAL A 241 25.38 -11.87 1.29
N VAL A 242 26.28 -10.89 1.31
CA VAL A 242 26.18 -9.74 2.23
C VAL A 242 24.94 -8.91 1.93
N GLY A 243 24.67 -8.62 0.66
CA GLY A 243 23.48 -7.87 0.22
C GLY A 243 22.17 -8.57 0.61
N THR A 244 22.10 -9.89 0.44
CA THR A 244 20.93 -10.69 0.83
C THR A 244 20.72 -10.68 2.34
N LEU A 245 21.78 -10.83 3.13
CA LEU A 245 21.71 -10.79 4.59
C LEU A 245 21.23 -9.43 5.11
N PHE A 246 21.81 -8.33 4.60
CA PHE A 246 21.38 -6.99 5.01
C PHE A 246 19.99 -6.63 4.50
N GLY A 247 19.62 -7.05 3.28
CA GLY A 247 18.29 -6.89 2.74
C GLY A 247 17.24 -7.61 3.59
N TRP A 248 17.51 -8.86 3.95
CA TRP A 248 16.63 -9.64 4.82
C TRP A 248 16.48 -9.02 6.21
N LEU A 249 17.59 -8.58 6.82
CA LEU A 249 17.57 -7.91 8.12
C LEU A 249 16.79 -6.59 8.07
N GLY A 250 16.95 -5.81 7.00
CA GLY A 250 16.24 -4.55 6.80
C GLY A 250 14.72 -4.75 6.69
N ILE A 251 14.30 -5.72 5.88
CA ILE A 251 12.88 -6.08 5.76
C ILE A 251 12.33 -6.58 7.11
N TYR A 252 13.09 -7.40 7.84
CA TYR A 252 12.69 -7.88 9.16
C TYR A 252 12.43 -6.73 10.13
N ILE A 253 13.35 -5.76 10.22
CA ILE A 253 13.21 -4.61 11.14
C ILE A 253 11.99 -3.75 10.77
N VAL A 254 11.79 -3.45 9.49
CA VAL A 254 10.68 -2.62 9.04
C VAL A 254 9.34 -3.32 9.25
N MET A 255 9.24 -4.58 8.87
CA MET A 255 7.97 -5.32 8.95
C MET A 255 7.59 -5.68 10.38
N SER A 256 8.55 -6.01 11.25
CA SER A 256 8.26 -6.28 12.66
C SER A 256 7.72 -5.07 13.44
N SER A 257 7.90 -3.86 12.88
CA SER A 257 7.36 -2.63 13.46
C SER A 257 5.93 -2.32 13.00
N ILE A 258 5.43 -3.01 11.95
CA ILE A 258 4.14 -2.71 11.32
C ILE A 258 3.13 -3.84 11.52
N ALA A 259 3.56 -5.09 11.54
CA ALA A 259 2.69 -6.27 11.68
C ALA A 259 3.47 -7.51 12.12
N ASP A 260 2.76 -8.48 12.71
CA ASP A 260 3.28 -9.83 12.91
C ASP A 260 3.42 -10.52 11.55
N VAL A 261 4.63 -10.57 11.02
CA VAL A 261 4.90 -11.09 9.67
C VAL A 261 5.34 -12.54 9.72
N VAL A 262 4.58 -13.40 9.08
CA VAL A 262 4.98 -14.78 8.77
C VAL A 262 5.72 -14.79 7.43
N TYR A 263 7.01 -15.11 7.45
CA TYR A 263 7.81 -15.21 6.24
C TYR A 263 7.54 -16.53 5.51
N VAL A 264 6.99 -16.43 4.32
CA VAL A 264 6.92 -17.55 3.38
C VAL A 264 7.90 -17.28 2.25
N ILE A 265 8.97 -18.08 2.17
CA ILE A 265 9.88 -18.06 1.03
C ILE A 265 9.27 -18.96 -0.03
N ASP A 266 8.72 -18.37 -1.08
CA ASP A 266 8.23 -19.10 -2.24
C ASP A 266 9.42 -19.44 -3.16
N TRP A 267 9.93 -20.65 -3.04
CA TRP A 267 11.04 -21.18 -3.84
C TRP A 267 10.65 -21.44 -5.30
N GLY A 268 9.38 -21.29 -5.68
CA GLY A 268 8.87 -21.52 -7.04
C GLY A 268 9.05 -20.36 -8.01
N THR A 269 9.44 -19.19 -7.54
CA THR A 269 9.58 -17.96 -8.35
C THR A 269 11.03 -17.62 -8.74
N TYR A 270 12.02 -18.47 -8.38
CA TYR A 270 13.44 -18.30 -8.74
C TYR A 270 13.90 -19.33 -9.78
#